data_c968da41cbe23fb66b5f19a8ccd79499
#
_entry.id   c968da41cbe23fb66b5f19a8ccd79499
#
_cell.length_a   1.000
_cell.length_b   1.000
_cell.length_c   1.000
_cell.angle_alpha   90.00
_cell.angle_beta   90.00
_cell.angle_gamma   90.00
#
_symmetry.space_group_name_H-M   'P 1'
#
loop_
_entity.id
_entity.type
_entity.pdbx_description
1 polymer ?
#
loop_
_entity_poly.entity_id
_entity_poly.type
_entity_poly.pdbx_seq_one_letter_code
_entity_poly.pdbx_strand_id
1 'polypeptide(L)'
;PLSPTAVREVLRVQGFAPLPRRMDEERPVQLGPTLEPVADVRGFELVSETEFSTRCGGLFLFLPELVRLGVQKLASAARLPGSTMIPAEHALRAALALKLWSIERKSHVMALVADPGLALFCGLNAIPKKSYLSEYSSRLDHARTTSLLAAWHRAVAKDQLFSAASFNLDFHSVPYYGEDPQVQRHYVSMRSRAQPSVLAFLAQDAEGRAFCYSNADLRKGEEAEEIFRFVAFWKKHHGENPRHLVFDSRLTTYAHLARLEHAGITFITLRRRSASLLAEIEGLAPSAWRRVSLDVPARKYKTPRVFEQPVALAGATFRQLFILDLGHEQPTILLTNDQHTTQAKLITRYAQRMLIENALSDAVRFFHMDALSSAVGLKVDFDMALLVIASGLYRLLARRMRGYADAQARHIFRDLIDTPADVSI
;
A
#
# COMPACT_ATOMS: atom_id res chain seq x y z
N PRO A 1 -30.06 1.28 5.89
CA PRO A 1 -30.85 2.33 5.28
C PRO A 1 -31.45 1.83 3.97
N LEU A 2 -32.76 1.95 3.82
CA LEU A 2 -33.45 1.57 2.59
C LEU A 2 -33.05 2.53 1.47
N SER A 3 -32.83 2.01 0.27
CA SER A 3 -32.58 2.88 -0.89
C SER A 3 -33.83 3.70 -1.23
N PRO A 4 -33.69 4.91 -1.82
CA PRO A 4 -34.85 5.70 -2.24
C PRO A 4 -35.82 4.94 -3.17
N THR A 5 -35.29 4.01 -3.97
CA THR A 5 -36.08 3.12 -4.84
C THR A 5 -36.92 2.13 -4.03
N ALA A 6 -36.32 1.52 -2.98
CA ALA A 6 -37.04 0.60 -2.11
C ALA A 6 -38.14 1.32 -1.32
N VAL A 7 -37.91 2.53 -0.83
CA VAL A 7 -38.92 3.35 -0.15
C VAL A 7 -40.07 3.68 -1.11
N ARG A 8 -39.77 4.08 -2.35
CA ARG A 8 -40.79 4.36 -3.36
C ARG A 8 -41.63 3.16 -3.70
N GLU A 9 -41.04 1.97 -3.80
CA GLU A 9 -41.75 0.72 -4.08
C GLU A 9 -42.66 0.32 -2.91
N VAL A 10 -42.22 0.42 -1.68
CA VAL A 10 -43.04 0.17 -0.48
C VAL A 10 -44.25 1.11 -0.46
N LEU A 11 -44.06 2.40 -0.71
CA LEU A 11 -45.14 3.38 -0.74
C LEU A 11 -46.15 3.05 -1.86
N ARG A 12 -45.67 2.66 -3.05
CA ARG A 12 -46.50 2.23 -4.16
C ARG A 12 -47.37 1.01 -3.83
N VAL A 13 -46.75 -0.02 -3.20
CA VAL A 13 -47.47 -1.26 -2.78
C VAL A 13 -48.52 -0.95 -1.71
N GLN A 14 -48.28 0.02 -0.84
CA GLN A 14 -49.20 0.47 0.20
C GLN A 14 -50.29 1.42 -0.32
N GLY A 15 -50.39 1.61 -1.66
CA GLY A 15 -51.44 2.44 -2.28
C GLY A 15 -51.24 3.94 -2.16
N PHE A 16 -50.08 4.42 -1.76
CA PHE A 16 -49.80 5.85 -1.76
C PHE A 16 -49.60 6.34 -3.20
N ALA A 17 -50.35 7.37 -3.59
CA ALA A 17 -50.14 8.01 -4.86
C ALA A 17 -48.74 8.67 -4.93
N PRO A 18 -48.06 8.66 -6.10
CA PRO A 18 -46.85 9.40 -6.27
C PRO A 18 -47.05 10.87 -5.97
N LEU A 19 -46.17 11.48 -5.22
CA LEU A 19 -46.22 12.92 -4.99
C LEU A 19 -46.20 13.66 -6.35
N PRO A 20 -47.07 14.64 -6.56
CA PRO A 20 -47.05 15.43 -7.77
C PRO A 20 -45.67 16.06 -7.94
N ARG A 21 -45.21 16.13 -9.19
CA ARG A 21 -43.92 16.76 -9.52
C ARG A 21 -44.05 18.25 -9.18
N ARG A 22 -43.31 18.72 -8.21
CA ARG A 22 -43.25 20.15 -7.93
C ARG A 22 -42.70 20.86 -9.15
N MET A 23 -43.41 21.86 -9.62
CA MET A 23 -42.92 22.78 -10.63
C MET A 23 -41.74 23.58 -10.05
N ASP A 24 -40.80 23.97 -10.87
CA ASP A 24 -39.61 24.69 -10.37
C ASP A 24 -39.97 26.02 -9.67
N GLU A 25 -41.09 26.61 -10.04
CA GLU A 25 -41.69 27.79 -9.43
C GLU A 25 -42.23 27.52 -8.01
N GLU A 26 -42.61 26.30 -7.70
CA GLU A 26 -43.16 25.90 -6.40
C GLU A 26 -42.03 25.42 -5.45
N ARG A 27 -40.81 25.31 -5.94
CA ARG A 27 -39.67 25.01 -5.09
C ARG A 27 -39.36 26.27 -4.29
N PRO A 28 -39.50 26.26 -2.95
CA PRO A 28 -39.00 27.36 -2.17
C PRO A 28 -37.55 27.56 -2.63
N VAL A 29 -37.22 28.77 -3.06
CA VAL A 29 -35.83 29.18 -3.25
C VAL A 29 -35.19 28.89 -1.92
N GLN A 30 -34.47 27.72 -1.82
CA GLN A 30 -33.53 27.56 -0.76
C GLN A 30 -32.51 28.68 -1.05
N LEU A 31 -32.70 29.78 -0.38
CA LEU A 31 -31.60 30.64 -0.04
C LEU A 31 -30.63 29.70 0.64
N GLY A 32 -29.67 29.22 -0.14
CA GLY A 32 -28.54 28.47 0.43
C GLY A 32 -28.07 29.30 1.62
N PRO A 33 -27.64 28.70 2.72
CA PRO A 33 -27.04 29.45 3.80
C PRO A 33 -26.13 30.46 3.11
N THR A 34 -26.29 31.75 3.46
CA THR A 34 -25.41 32.81 2.98
C THR A 34 -24.04 32.24 3.07
N LEU A 35 -23.41 31.90 1.95
CA LEU A 35 -22.05 31.36 1.95
C LEU A 35 -21.26 32.49 2.59
N GLU A 36 -21.04 32.39 3.88
CA GLU A 36 -20.00 33.19 4.49
C GLU A 36 -18.77 32.98 3.63
N PRO A 37 -18.09 34.07 3.21
CA PRO A 37 -16.91 33.92 2.36
C PRO A 37 -16.04 32.86 3.01
N VAL A 38 -15.76 31.79 2.25
CA VAL A 38 -14.94 30.67 2.74
C VAL A 38 -13.69 31.32 3.29
N ALA A 39 -13.55 31.33 4.61
CA ALA A 39 -12.42 31.95 5.28
C ALA A 39 -11.15 31.40 4.63
N ASP A 40 -10.23 32.30 4.24
CA ASP A 40 -8.94 31.86 3.70
C ASP A 40 -8.38 30.84 4.70
N VAL A 41 -8.22 29.60 4.28
CA VAL A 41 -7.73 28.52 5.17
C VAL A 41 -6.38 28.88 5.77
N ARG A 42 -5.64 29.80 5.14
CA ARG A 42 -4.39 30.39 5.65
C ARG A 42 -4.60 31.44 6.73
N GLY A 43 -5.80 31.97 6.83
CA GLY A 43 -6.22 32.92 7.86
C GLY A 43 -7.13 32.27 8.88
N PHE A 44 -6.80 31.07 9.38
CA PHE A 44 -7.47 30.50 10.55
C PHE A 44 -7.17 31.42 11.74
N GLU A 45 -7.88 32.54 11.80
CA GLU A 45 -7.91 33.38 12.97
C GLU A 45 -8.72 32.61 14.03
N LEU A 46 -8.03 32.10 15.02
CA LEU A 46 -8.65 31.65 16.25
C LEU A 46 -9.17 32.90 16.99
N VAL A 47 -10.37 33.30 16.62
CA VAL A 47 -10.97 34.56 17.12
C VAL A 47 -11.50 34.41 18.56
N SER A 48 -11.65 33.17 19.04
CA SER A 48 -12.11 32.86 20.41
C SER A 48 -11.80 31.41 20.74
N GLU A 49 -11.76 31.05 22.01
CA GLU A 49 -11.75 29.67 22.48
C GLU A 49 -12.93 28.92 21.86
N THR A 50 -12.63 27.99 20.97
CA THR A 50 -13.62 27.17 20.28
C THR A 50 -13.53 25.74 20.84
N GLU A 51 -14.64 25.25 21.35
CA GLU A 51 -14.75 23.86 21.81
C GLU A 51 -15.68 23.09 20.89
N PHE A 52 -15.27 21.89 20.49
CA PHE A 52 -16.10 20.98 19.70
C PHE A 52 -15.73 19.53 19.93
N SER A 53 -16.69 18.63 19.75
CA SER A 53 -16.48 17.20 19.77
C SER A 53 -16.19 16.66 18.37
N THR A 54 -15.28 15.71 18.25
CA THR A 54 -14.94 15.03 17.00
C THR A 54 -14.88 13.51 17.19
N ARG A 55 -15.30 12.76 16.18
CA ARG A 55 -15.11 11.31 16.15
C ARG A 55 -13.67 10.93 15.79
N CYS A 56 -12.94 11.83 15.15
CA CYS A 56 -11.63 11.60 14.58
C CYS A 56 -10.49 12.09 15.49
N GLY A 57 -10.71 12.12 16.80
CA GLY A 57 -9.76 12.67 17.78
C GLY A 57 -8.37 12.05 17.71
N GLY A 58 -8.29 10.72 17.56
CA GLY A 58 -7.00 10.04 17.48
C GLY A 58 -6.17 10.35 16.22
N LEU A 59 -6.75 10.94 15.16
CA LEU A 59 -5.97 11.42 14.00
C LEU A 59 -4.93 12.46 14.40
N PHE A 60 -5.23 13.27 15.42
CA PHE A 60 -4.30 14.31 15.88
C PHE A 60 -2.96 13.75 16.39
N LEU A 61 -2.89 12.45 16.72
CA LEU A 61 -1.62 11.79 17.05
C LEU A 61 -0.62 11.78 15.87
N PHE A 62 -1.09 11.89 14.64
CA PHE A 62 -0.23 12.01 13.44
C PHE A 62 0.18 13.46 13.16
N LEU A 63 -0.47 14.45 13.75
CA LEU A 63 -0.24 15.86 13.41
C LEU A 63 1.22 16.31 13.65
N PRO A 64 1.86 15.96 14.79
CA PRO A 64 3.27 16.32 15.02
C PRO A 64 4.19 15.79 13.93
N GLU A 65 3.92 14.56 13.42
CA GLU A 65 4.68 13.99 12.31
C GLU A 65 4.44 14.73 11.00
N LEU A 66 3.18 15.00 10.68
CA LEU A 66 2.83 15.68 9.42
C LEU A 66 3.43 17.09 9.38
N VAL A 67 3.46 17.80 10.51
CA VAL A 67 4.10 19.11 10.63
C VAL A 67 5.63 18.99 10.46
N ARG A 68 6.24 18.07 11.19
CA ARG A 68 7.70 17.84 11.16
C ARG A 68 8.19 17.42 9.76
N LEU A 69 7.47 16.53 9.10
CA LEU A 69 7.79 16.03 7.75
C LEU A 69 7.52 17.06 6.66
N GLY A 70 6.65 18.01 6.95
CA GLY A 70 6.32 19.13 6.05
C GLY A 70 5.48 18.69 4.86
N VAL A 71 4.18 18.45 5.06
CA VAL A 71 3.24 18.02 3.99
C VAL A 71 3.27 18.99 2.80
N GLN A 72 3.41 20.30 3.05
CA GLN A 72 3.58 21.30 2.01
C GLN A 72 4.79 21.02 1.11
N LYS A 73 5.93 20.62 1.71
CA LYS A 73 7.14 20.28 0.96
C LYS A 73 6.95 19.04 0.10
N LEU A 74 6.20 18.04 0.62
CA LEU A 74 5.85 16.83 -0.12
C LEU A 74 4.99 17.18 -1.34
N ALA A 75 3.92 17.96 -1.13
CA ALA A 75 3.01 18.37 -2.19
C ALA A 75 3.72 19.21 -3.27
N SER A 76 4.55 20.17 -2.86
CA SER A 76 5.32 21.03 -3.78
C SER A 76 6.35 20.24 -4.58
N ALA A 77 7.11 19.33 -3.94
CA ALA A 77 8.11 18.51 -4.61
C ALA A 77 7.50 17.57 -5.65
N ALA A 78 6.29 17.09 -5.40
CA ALA A 78 5.51 16.25 -6.32
C ALA A 78 4.70 17.06 -7.34
N ARG A 79 4.73 18.41 -7.27
CA ARG A 79 3.92 19.30 -8.12
C ARG A 79 2.45 18.90 -8.11
N LEU A 80 1.93 18.58 -6.92
CA LEU A 80 0.53 18.19 -6.79
C LEU A 80 -0.38 19.37 -7.13
N PRO A 81 -1.52 19.14 -7.82
CA PRO A 81 -2.45 20.19 -8.15
C PRO A 81 -3.12 20.74 -6.88
N GLY A 82 -3.40 22.02 -6.89
CA GLY A 82 -4.15 22.73 -5.86
C GLY A 82 -4.98 23.83 -6.50
N SER A 83 -5.82 24.46 -5.69
CA SER A 83 -6.56 25.68 -6.05
C SER A 83 -6.42 26.69 -4.93
N THR A 84 -6.93 27.90 -5.14
CA THR A 84 -7.02 28.91 -4.07
C THR A 84 -7.89 28.46 -2.92
N MET A 85 -8.97 27.71 -3.21
CA MET A 85 -9.90 27.17 -2.22
C MET A 85 -9.33 25.94 -1.49
N ILE A 86 -8.65 25.04 -2.20
CA ILE A 86 -8.04 23.82 -1.65
C ILE A 86 -6.59 23.75 -2.12
N PRO A 87 -5.65 24.33 -1.39
CA PRO A 87 -4.22 24.24 -1.69
C PRO A 87 -3.73 22.78 -1.75
N ALA A 88 -2.66 22.53 -2.51
CA ALA A 88 -2.16 21.16 -2.76
C ALA A 88 -1.82 20.38 -1.48
N GLU A 89 -1.27 21.06 -0.47
CA GLU A 89 -0.96 20.46 0.83
C GLU A 89 -2.21 19.99 1.58
N HIS A 90 -3.28 20.76 1.53
CA HIS A 90 -4.54 20.39 2.20
C HIS A 90 -5.26 19.28 1.43
N ALA A 91 -5.17 19.27 0.08
CA ALA A 91 -5.67 18.17 -0.73
C ALA A 91 -4.93 16.87 -0.41
N LEU A 92 -3.59 16.91 -0.30
CA LEU A 92 -2.79 15.74 0.10
C LEU A 92 -3.14 15.31 1.52
N ARG A 93 -3.25 16.25 2.47
CA ARG A 93 -3.60 15.95 3.87
C ARG A 93 -4.99 15.32 3.98
N ALA A 94 -5.97 15.82 3.22
CA ALA A 94 -7.30 15.24 3.16
C ALA A 94 -7.29 13.81 2.61
N ALA A 95 -6.54 13.56 1.52
CA ALA A 95 -6.39 12.23 0.97
C ALA A 95 -5.69 11.25 1.93
N LEU A 96 -4.67 11.71 2.65
CA LEU A 96 -3.99 10.94 3.70
C LEU A 96 -4.90 10.67 4.90
N ALA A 97 -5.68 11.66 5.34
CA ALA A 97 -6.62 11.51 6.44
C ALA A 97 -7.58 10.33 6.23
N LEU A 98 -8.10 10.17 5.00
CA LEU A 98 -8.97 9.04 4.67
C LEU A 98 -8.24 7.69 4.80
N LYS A 99 -6.97 7.61 4.40
CA LYS A 99 -6.17 6.38 4.56
C LYS A 99 -5.83 6.13 6.03
N LEU A 100 -5.48 7.16 6.79
CA LEU A 100 -5.18 7.06 8.22
C LEU A 100 -6.42 6.68 9.04
N TRP A 101 -7.61 7.13 8.62
CA TRP A 101 -8.89 6.80 9.26
C TRP A 101 -9.54 5.52 8.71
N SER A 102 -8.81 4.72 7.92
CA SER A 102 -9.32 3.45 7.37
C SER A 102 -10.63 3.59 6.57
N ILE A 103 -10.76 4.67 5.77
CA ILE A 103 -11.93 4.84 4.92
C ILE A 103 -11.81 3.97 3.69
N GLU A 104 -12.76 3.02 3.54
CA GLU A 104 -12.77 2.05 2.44
C GLU A 104 -12.84 2.72 1.07
N ARG A 105 -13.78 3.68 0.91
CA ARG A 105 -14.01 4.36 -0.37
C ARG A 105 -14.11 5.87 -0.19
N LYS A 106 -13.58 6.62 -1.14
CA LYS A 106 -13.68 8.10 -1.11
C LYS A 106 -15.12 8.61 -0.97
N SER A 107 -16.12 7.86 -1.45
CA SER A 107 -17.53 8.21 -1.27
C SER A 107 -18.00 8.16 0.18
N HIS A 108 -17.35 7.35 1.03
CA HIS A 108 -17.69 7.24 2.44
C HIS A 108 -17.30 8.47 3.26
N VAL A 109 -16.48 9.39 2.69
CA VAL A 109 -16.19 10.70 3.29
C VAL A 109 -17.47 11.46 3.63
N MET A 110 -18.55 11.24 2.89
CA MET A 110 -19.82 11.92 3.12
C MET A 110 -20.43 11.63 4.49
N ALA A 111 -20.05 10.53 5.14
CA ALA A 111 -20.45 10.24 6.53
C ALA A 111 -19.68 11.06 7.58
N LEU A 112 -18.56 11.67 7.17
CA LEU A 112 -17.64 12.42 8.04
C LEU A 112 -17.54 13.91 7.64
N VAL A 113 -18.30 14.34 6.62
CA VAL A 113 -18.17 15.68 6.03
C VAL A 113 -18.51 16.81 7.04
N ALA A 114 -19.32 16.50 8.04
CA ALA A 114 -19.71 17.42 9.09
C ALA A 114 -18.82 17.35 10.34
N ASP A 115 -17.79 16.48 10.36
CA ASP A 115 -16.89 16.36 11.51
C ASP A 115 -15.86 17.52 11.49
N PRO A 116 -15.92 18.43 12.48
CA PRO A 116 -15.05 19.61 12.51
C PRO A 116 -13.59 19.24 12.78
N GLY A 117 -13.32 18.19 13.57
CA GLY A 117 -11.97 17.73 13.85
C GLY A 117 -11.28 17.15 12.64
N LEU A 118 -12.00 16.42 11.79
CA LEU A 118 -11.45 15.94 10.53
C LEU A 118 -11.12 17.10 9.59
N ALA A 119 -11.98 18.11 9.51
CA ALA A 119 -11.72 19.30 8.73
C ALA A 119 -10.48 20.05 9.24
N LEU A 120 -10.38 20.28 10.54
CA LEU A 120 -9.22 20.90 11.20
C LEU A 120 -7.94 20.11 10.94
N PHE A 121 -7.97 18.79 11.09
CA PHE A 121 -6.82 17.93 10.76
C PHE A 121 -6.33 18.12 9.32
N CYS A 122 -7.25 18.29 8.38
CA CYS A 122 -6.92 18.59 6.99
C CYS A 122 -6.44 20.04 6.77
N GLY A 123 -6.62 20.92 7.75
CA GLY A 123 -6.37 22.37 7.62
C GLY A 123 -7.42 23.07 6.75
N LEU A 124 -8.65 22.58 6.76
CA LEU A 124 -9.78 23.06 5.97
C LEU A 124 -10.99 23.32 6.86
N ASN A 125 -11.89 24.22 6.47
CA ASN A 125 -13.16 24.42 7.15
C ASN A 125 -14.13 23.24 7.01
N ALA A 126 -13.99 22.47 5.94
CA ALA A 126 -14.69 21.21 5.71
C ALA A 126 -13.83 20.28 4.86
N ILE A 127 -13.90 18.97 5.11
CA ILE A 127 -13.20 18.00 4.27
C ILE A 127 -13.76 18.01 2.84
N PRO A 128 -12.92 17.92 1.79
CA PRO A 128 -13.40 17.88 0.42
C PRO A 128 -14.36 16.73 0.18
N LYS A 129 -15.46 16.99 -0.53
CA LYS A 129 -16.50 16.00 -0.83
C LYS A 129 -16.02 14.96 -1.84
N LYS A 130 -16.78 13.88 -1.98
CA LYS A 130 -16.46 12.72 -2.84
C LYS A 130 -16.10 13.09 -4.28
N SER A 131 -16.78 14.07 -4.89
CA SER A 131 -16.51 14.50 -6.28
C SER A 131 -15.09 15.05 -6.42
N TYR A 132 -14.70 16.00 -5.56
CA TYR A 132 -13.35 16.54 -5.56
C TYR A 132 -12.29 15.46 -5.36
N LEU A 133 -12.45 14.61 -4.33
CA LEU A 133 -11.50 13.53 -4.00
C LEU A 133 -11.39 12.49 -5.13
N SER A 134 -12.49 12.20 -5.81
CA SER A 134 -12.51 11.30 -6.96
C SER A 134 -11.85 11.89 -8.19
N GLU A 135 -12.08 13.16 -8.49
CA GLU A 135 -11.47 13.86 -9.61
C GLU A 135 -10.00 14.17 -9.36
N TYR A 136 -9.61 14.43 -8.10
CA TYR A 136 -8.25 14.82 -7.74
C TYR A 136 -7.23 13.79 -8.25
N SER A 137 -7.48 12.50 -8.03
CA SER A 137 -6.59 11.44 -8.48
C SER A 137 -6.45 11.37 -10.01
N SER A 138 -7.48 11.80 -10.77
CA SER A 138 -7.42 11.81 -12.24
C SER A 138 -6.56 12.94 -12.83
N ARG A 139 -6.18 13.92 -11.99
CA ARG A 139 -5.26 15.01 -12.38
C ARG A 139 -3.80 14.66 -12.16
N LEU A 140 -3.52 13.45 -11.65
CA LEU A 140 -2.19 12.97 -11.31
C LEU A 140 -1.72 11.94 -12.32
N ASP A 141 -0.45 12.03 -12.69
CA ASP A 141 0.27 11.06 -13.50
C ASP A 141 1.27 10.27 -12.64
N HIS A 142 1.80 9.18 -13.18
CA HIS A 142 2.78 8.34 -12.51
C HIS A 142 4.07 9.12 -12.12
N ALA A 143 4.47 10.11 -12.92
CA ALA A 143 5.66 10.91 -12.62
C ALA A 143 5.49 11.74 -11.34
N ARG A 144 4.30 12.31 -11.10
CA ARG A 144 3.97 13.01 -9.86
C ARG A 144 3.90 12.06 -8.68
N THR A 145 3.30 10.88 -8.86
CA THR A 145 3.23 9.82 -7.83
C THR A 145 4.64 9.39 -7.42
N THR A 146 5.51 9.10 -8.38
CA THR A 146 6.92 8.75 -8.12
C THR A 146 7.67 9.89 -7.42
N SER A 147 7.43 11.15 -7.82
CA SER A 147 8.02 12.32 -7.18
C SER A 147 7.55 12.50 -5.73
N LEU A 148 6.29 12.17 -5.43
CA LEU A 148 5.74 12.14 -4.07
C LEU A 148 6.45 11.11 -3.20
N LEU A 149 6.63 9.89 -3.70
CA LEU A 149 7.40 8.85 -3.00
C LEU A 149 8.85 9.28 -2.77
N ALA A 150 9.49 9.88 -3.76
CA ALA A 150 10.84 10.42 -3.61
C ALA A 150 10.94 11.54 -2.56
N ALA A 151 9.93 12.40 -2.48
CA ALA A 151 9.85 13.43 -1.44
C ALA A 151 9.65 12.80 -0.06
N TRP A 152 8.80 11.78 0.04
CA TRP A 152 8.58 10.98 1.25
C TRP A 152 9.88 10.37 1.76
N HIS A 153 10.67 9.71 0.90
CA HIS A 153 11.97 9.14 1.28
C HIS A 153 12.89 10.19 1.91
N ARG A 154 13.00 11.38 1.30
CA ARG A 154 13.80 12.47 1.85
C ARG A 154 13.28 12.97 3.20
N ALA A 155 11.97 13.05 3.36
CA ALA A 155 11.34 13.53 4.59
C ALA A 155 11.62 12.59 5.78
N VAL A 156 11.56 11.26 5.56
CA VAL A 156 11.76 10.26 6.62
C VAL A 156 13.18 9.77 6.78
N ALA A 157 14.14 10.33 6.01
CA ALA A 157 15.53 9.86 6.03
C ALA A 157 16.16 9.91 7.45
N LYS A 158 15.88 10.97 8.21
CA LYS A 158 16.37 11.11 9.58
C LYS A 158 15.75 10.14 10.58
N ASP A 159 14.58 9.61 10.26
CA ASP A 159 13.86 8.65 11.12
C ASP A 159 14.35 7.22 10.94
N GLN A 160 15.25 6.99 9.98
CA GLN A 160 15.72 5.66 9.63
C GLN A 160 14.53 4.67 9.44
N LEU A 161 13.47 5.17 8.77
CA LEU A 161 12.30 4.34 8.49
C LEU A 161 12.67 3.16 7.59
N PHE A 162 13.63 3.37 6.69
CA PHE A 162 14.17 2.37 5.78
C PHE A 162 15.62 2.07 6.13
N SER A 163 15.93 0.77 6.34
CA SER A 163 17.28 0.29 6.69
C SER A 163 18.18 0.14 5.46
N ALA A 164 17.60 0.05 4.27
CA ALA A 164 18.29 -0.22 3.00
C ALA A 164 18.98 -1.60 2.90
N ALA A 165 18.90 -2.45 3.92
CA ALA A 165 19.63 -3.70 3.95
C ALA A 165 18.99 -4.78 3.08
N SER A 166 17.67 -4.92 3.13
CA SER A 166 16.95 -5.98 2.43
C SER A 166 15.51 -5.60 2.12
N PHE A 167 15.05 -5.97 0.93
CA PHE A 167 13.72 -5.64 0.44
C PHE A 167 12.94 -6.89 0.06
N ASN A 168 11.68 -6.94 0.48
CA ASN A 168 10.71 -7.90 -0.01
C ASN A 168 9.92 -7.24 -1.15
N LEU A 169 9.81 -7.94 -2.27
CA LEU A 169 9.09 -7.47 -3.46
C LEU A 169 7.92 -8.39 -3.75
N ASP A 170 6.78 -7.81 -4.08
CA ASP A 170 5.61 -8.59 -4.47
C ASP A 170 4.70 -7.81 -5.43
N PHE A 171 3.90 -8.56 -6.21
CA PHE A 171 2.79 -8.02 -6.99
C PHE A 171 1.47 -8.33 -6.31
N HIS A 172 0.59 -7.36 -6.34
CA HIS A 172 -0.79 -7.53 -5.91
C HIS A 172 -1.75 -7.16 -7.03
N SER A 173 -2.74 -8.01 -7.28
CA SER A 173 -3.78 -7.76 -8.29
C SER A 173 -4.99 -7.12 -7.62
N VAL A 174 -5.17 -5.82 -7.82
CA VAL A 174 -6.30 -5.05 -7.29
C VAL A 174 -7.53 -5.24 -8.19
N PRO A 175 -8.62 -5.82 -7.70
CA PRO A 175 -9.80 -6.11 -8.52
C PRO A 175 -10.39 -4.84 -9.13
N TYR A 176 -10.72 -4.88 -10.41
CA TYR A 176 -11.33 -3.77 -11.14
C TYR A 176 -12.76 -4.10 -11.54
N TYR A 177 -13.67 -3.19 -11.24
CA TYR A 177 -15.11 -3.37 -11.48
C TYR A 177 -15.69 -2.31 -12.45
N GLY A 178 -14.84 -1.55 -13.12
CA GLY A 178 -15.23 -0.58 -14.12
C GLY A 178 -15.34 -1.20 -15.52
N GLU A 179 -15.71 -0.37 -16.50
CA GLU A 179 -15.92 -0.77 -17.90
C GLU A 179 -14.74 -0.39 -18.81
N ASP A 180 -13.56 -0.09 -18.25
CA ASP A 180 -12.40 0.29 -19.05
C ASP A 180 -11.85 -0.95 -19.82
N PRO A 181 -11.95 -0.96 -21.16
CA PRO A 181 -11.50 -2.09 -21.98
C PRO A 181 -9.99 -2.29 -21.97
N GLN A 182 -9.22 -1.30 -21.53
CA GLN A 182 -7.75 -1.38 -21.43
C GLN A 182 -7.27 -2.12 -20.19
N VAL A 183 -8.15 -2.36 -19.20
CA VAL A 183 -7.79 -3.07 -17.98
C VAL A 183 -7.61 -4.56 -18.27
N GLN A 184 -6.41 -5.04 -18.01
CA GLN A 184 -6.01 -6.42 -18.28
C GLN A 184 -6.54 -7.37 -17.20
N ARG A 185 -6.57 -8.67 -17.53
CA ARG A 185 -6.98 -9.72 -16.61
C ARG A 185 -5.76 -10.33 -15.93
N HIS A 186 -5.71 -10.21 -14.60
CA HIS A 186 -4.71 -10.87 -13.76
C HIS A 186 -5.38 -11.84 -12.80
N TYR A 187 -4.60 -12.78 -12.29
CA TYR A 187 -5.08 -13.71 -11.28
C TYR A 187 -5.23 -12.97 -9.93
N VAL A 188 -6.45 -13.01 -9.40
CA VAL A 188 -6.78 -12.43 -8.09
C VAL A 188 -6.89 -13.57 -7.08
N SER A 189 -5.92 -13.68 -6.17
CA SER A 189 -5.80 -14.80 -5.22
C SER A 189 -7.04 -14.97 -4.36
N MET A 190 -7.62 -13.88 -3.84
CA MET A 190 -8.85 -13.91 -3.03
C MET A 190 -10.08 -14.46 -3.78
N ARG A 191 -10.07 -14.42 -5.11
CA ARG A 191 -11.17 -14.90 -5.97
C ARG A 191 -10.82 -16.21 -6.67
N SER A 192 -9.59 -16.71 -6.52
CA SER A 192 -9.07 -17.91 -7.18
C SER A 192 -9.32 -17.96 -8.70
N ARG A 193 -9.38 -16.81 -9.36
CA ARG A 193 -9.64 -16.69 -10.80
C ARG A 193 -8.99 -15.46 -11.42
N ALA A 194 -8.77 -15.51 -12.75
CA ALA A 194 -8.36 -14.35 -13.52
C ALA A 194 -9.58 -13.45 -13.82
N GLN A 195 -9.48 -12.17 -13.44
CA GLN A 195 -10.50 -11.16 -13.69
C GLN A 195 -9.86 -9.81 -14.04
N PRO A 196 -10.61 -8.83 -14.57
CA PRO A 196 -10.10 -7.48 -14.75
C PRO A 196 -9.52 -6.97 -13.43
N SER A 197 -8.29 -6.49 -13.47
CA SER A 197 -7.59 -6.01 -12.28
C SER A 197 -6.42 -5.12 -12.65
N VAL A 198 -6.07 -4.21 -11.77
CA VAL A 198 -4.86 -3.39 -11.88
C VAL A 198 -3.74 -4.10 -11.13
N LEU A 199 -2.63 -4.33 -11.81
CA LEU A 199 -1.46 -4.91 -11.18
C LEU A 199 -0.69 -3.82 -10.44
N ALA A 200 -0.47 -4.00 -9.15
CA ALA A 200 0.34 -3.12 -8.32
C ALA A 200 1.61 -3.84 -7.86
N PHE A 201 2.76 -3.21 -8.09
CA PHE A 201 4.03 -3.62 -7.53
C PHE A 201 4.26 -2.91 -6.20
N LEU A 202 4.77 -3.64 -5.23
CA LEU A 202 5.07 -3.13 -3.90
C LEU A 202 6.46 -3.62 -3.46
N ALA A 203 7.27 -2.69 -2.94
CA ALA A 203 8.51 -3.00 -2.26
C ALA A 203 8.40 -2.63 -0.79
N GLN A 204 8.82 -3.54 0.08
CA GLN A 204 8.86 -3.37 1.53
C GLN A 204 10.31 -3.43 2.01
N ASP A 205 10.76 -2.45 2.75
CA ASP A 205 11.97 -2.56 3.56
C ASP A 205 11.71 -3.61 4.66
N ALA A 206 12.52 -4.67 4.68
CA ALA A 206 12.25 -5.84 5.52
C ALA A 206 12.47 -5.55 7.02
N GLU A 207 13.48 -4.77 7.37
CA GLU A 207 13.80 -4.41 8.75
C GLU A 207 12.89 -3.29 9.26
N GLY A 208 12.69 -2.26 8.44
CA GLY A 208 11.76 -1.17 8.72
C GLY A 208 10.31 -1.63 8.78
N ARG A 209 9.99 -2.75 8.15
CA ARG A 209 8.63 -3.30 7.99
C ARG A 209 7.65 -2.29 7.40
N ALA A 210 8.15 -1.43 6.52
CA ALA A 210 7.38 -0.37 5.88
C ALA A 210 7.46 -0.50 4.37
N PHE A 211 6.35 -0.24 3.68
CA PHE A 211 6.40 -0.09 2.24
C PHE A 211 7.25 1.13 1.88
N CYS A 212 8.16 0.96 0.93
CA CYS A 212 9.06 2.02 0.48
C CYS A 212 8.82 2.44 -0.97
N TYR A 213 8.15 1.60 -1.76
CA TYR A 213 7.87 1.89 -3.16
C TYR A 213 6.59 1.21 -3.60
N SER A 214 5.88 1.83 -4.51
CA SER A 214 4.72 1.27 -5.21
C SER A 214 4.63 1.78 -6.62
N ASN A 215 4.10 0.94 -7.51
CA ASN A 215 3.73 1.31 -8.88
C ASN A 215 2.51 0.51 -9.31
N ALA A 216 1.46 1.19 -9.71
CA ALA A 216 0.25 0.58 -10.27
C ALA A 216 -0.01 1.02 -11.71
N ASP A 217 0.94 1.69 -12.35
CA ASP A 217 0.94 2.04 -13.78
C ASP A 217 1.74 1.01 -14.59
N LEU A 218 1.33 -0.28 -14.46
CA LEU A 218 2.04 -1.41 -15.04
C LEU A 218 1.21 -2.09 -16.13
N ARG A 219 1.88 -2.47 -17.21
CA ARG A 219 1.29 -3.28 -18.28
C ARG A 219 1.76 -4.74 -18.15
N LYS A 220 0.89 -5.65 -18.56
CA LYS A 220 1.22 -7.07 -18.63
C LYS A 220 2.41 -7.28 -19.57
N GLY A 221 3.41 -8.04 -19.09
CA GLY A 221 4.65 -8.28 -19.82
C GLY A 221 5.80 -7.38 -19.38
N GLU A 222 5.54 -6.32 -18.60
CA GLU A 222 6.56 -5.42 -18.05
C GLU A 222 6.94 -5.75 -16.59
N GLU A 223 6.32 -6.79 -16.02
CA GLU A 223 6.46 -7.12 -14.60
C GLU A 223 7.92 -7.34 -14.19
N ALA A 224 8.69 -8.01 -15.04
CA ALA A 224 10.09 -8.30 -14.74
C ALA A 224 10.99 -7.05 -14.77
N GLU A 225 10.66 -6.04 -15.59
CA GLU A 225 11.39 -4.77 -15.62
C GLU A 225 11.08 -3.88 -14.41
N GLU A 226 9.97 -4.12 -13.72
CA GLU A 226 9.59 -3.31 -12.56
C GLU A 226 10.58 -3.43 -11.40
N ILE A 227 11.22 -4.59 -11.25
CA ILE A 227 12.32 -4.75 -10.29
C ILE A 227 13.44 -3.75 -10.58
N PHE A 228 13.78 -3.55 -11.86
CA PHE A 228 14.84 -2.60 -12.25
C PHE A 228 14.40 -1.14 -12.14
N ARG A 229 13.10 -0.85 -12.34
CA ARG A 229 12.54 0.48 -12.06
C ARG A 229 12.65 0.81 -10.57
N PHE A 230 12.33 -0.16 -9.70
CA PHE A 230 12.54 -0.02 -8.25
C PHE A 230 14.02 0.18 -7.90
N VAL A 231 14.94 -0.63 -8.47
CA VAL A 231 16.39 -0.50 -8.27
C VAL A 231 16.87 0.89 -8.70
N ALA A 232 16.44 1.38 -9.86
CA ALA A 232 16.79 2.70 -10.35
C ALA A 232 16.24 3.83 -9.46
N PHE A 233 14.98 3.70 -9.01
CA PHE A 233 14.37 4.63 -8.06
C PHE A 233 15.17 4.67 -6.76
N TRP A 234 15.49 3.51 -6.18
CA TRP A 234 16.23 3.40 -4.94
C TRP A 234 17.62 4.05 -5.07
N LYS A 235 18.38 3.64 -6.09
CA LYS A 235 19.72 4.18 -6.37
C LYS A 235 19.71 5.69 -6.54
N LYS A 236 18.74 6.23 -7.27
CA LYS A 236 18.60 7.68 -7.51
C LYS A 236 18.41 8.46 -6.21
N HIS A 237 17.72 7.89 -5.21
CA HIS A 237 17.33 8.60 -3.99
C HIS A 237 18.20 8.28 -2.78
N HIS A 238 18.94 7.16 -2.79
CA HIS A 238 19.81 6.73 -1.71
C HIS A 238 21.30 6.65 -2.10
N GLY A 239 21.64 6.84 -3.38
CA GLY A 239 23.02 6.89 -3.88
C GLY A 239 23.62 5.51 -4.19
N GLU A 240 23.06 4.43 -3.69
CA GLU A 240 23.54 3.05 -3.89
C GLU A 240 22.41 2.11 -4.32
N ASN A 241 22.77 0.97 -4.92
CA ASN A 241 21.80 -0.08 -5.24
C ASN A 241 21.25 -0.71 -3.96
N PRO A 242 20.00 -1.26 -3.97
CA PRO A 242 19.52 -2.12 -2.90
C PRO A 242 20.45 -3.34 -2.78
N ARG A 243 20.79 -3.74 -1.53
CA ARG A 243 21.76 -4.83 -1.32
C ARG A 243 21.16 -6.21 -1.55
N HIS A 244 19.99 -6.46 -0.96
CA HIS A 244 19.34 -7.76 -1.02
C HIS A 244 17.88 -7.63 -1.43
N LEU A 245 17.47 -8.42 -2.43
CA LEU A 245 16.09 -8.50 -2.90
C LEU A 245 15.53 -9.90 -2.63
N VAL A 246 14.33 -9.99 -2.10
CA VAL A 246 13.61 -11.25 -1.90
C VAL A 246 12.25 -11.18 -2.57
N PHE A 247 11.99 -12.10 -3.48
CA PHE A 247 10.79 -12.07 -4.32
C PHE A 247 10.36 -13.47 -4.82
N ASP A 248 9.13 -13.57 -5.32
CA ASP A 248 8.61 -14.82 -5.93
C ASP A 248 9.18 -15.01 -7.34
N SER A 249 9.22 -16.26 -7.78
CA SER A 249 9.63 -16.68 -9.13
C SER A 249 8.81 -16.08 -10.28
N ARG A 250 7.63 -15.55 -9.99
CA ARG A 250 6.77 -14.91 -11.00
C ARG A 250 7.24 -13.52 -11.40
N LEU A 251 8.09 -12.89 -10.59
CA LEU A 251 8.51 -11.50 -10.79
C LEU A 251 9.61 -11.36 -11.84
N THR A 252 10.25 -12.44 -12.28
CA THR A 252 11.46 -12.31 -13.11
C THR A 252 11.71 -13.51 -14.01
N THR A 253 12.63 -13.34 -14.94
CA THR A 253 13.19 -14.38 -15.80
C THR A 253 14.65 -14.66 -15.44
N TYR A 254 15.23 -15.77 -15.91
CA TYR A 254 16.64 -16.06 -15.64
C TYR A 254 17.60 -15.00 -16.22
N ALA A 255 17.25 -14.39 -17.35
CA ALA A 255 18.01 -13.28 -17.91
C ALA A 255 18.04 -12.06 -16.97
N HIS A 256 16.90 -11.76 -16.31
CA HIS A 256 16.84 -10.70 -15.32
C HIS A 256 17.62 -11.04 -14.05
N LEU A 257 17.65 -12.31 -13.62
CA LEU A 257 18.50 -12.75 -12.50
C LEU A 257 20.00 -12.55 -12.82
N ALA A 258 20.43 -12.91 -14.04
CA ALA A 258 21.80 -12.66 -14.48
C ALA A 258 22.13 -11.15 -14.51
N ARG A 259 21.18 -10.31 -14.89
CA ARG A 259 21.31 -8.86 -14.89
C ARG A 259 21.42 -8.28 -13.46
N LEU A 260 20.69 -8.84 -12.48
CA LEU A 260 20.85 -8.47 -11.06
C LEU A 260 22.24 -8.85 -10.55
N GLU A 261 22.73 -10.05 -10.88
CA GLU A 261 24.10 -10.50 -10.56
C GLU A 261 25.15 -9.52 -11.10
N HIS A 262 25.06 -9.15 -12.37
CA HIS A 262 25.99 -8.17 -12.99
C HIS A 262 25.89 -6.79 -12.33
N ALA A 263 24.75 -6.42 -11.76
CA ALA A 263 24.57 -5.16 -11.05
C ALA A 263 25.08 -5.22 -9.60
N GLY A 264 25.62 -6.36 -9.13
CA GLY A 264 26.08 -6.57 -7.76
C GLY A 264 24.95 -6.61 -6.74
N ILE A 265 23.73 -6.94 -7.15
CA ILE A 265 22.55 -7.01 -6.30
C ILE A 265 22.30 -8.47 -5.91
N THR A 266 22.35 -8.75 -4.62
CA THR A 266 22.06 -10.08 -4.10
C THR A 266 20.55 -10.34 -4.12
N PHE A 267 20.15 -11.55 -4.46
CA PHE A 267 18.73 -11.91 -4.43
C PHE A 267 18.47 -13.29 -3.85
N ILE A 268 17.26 -13.51 -3.37
CA ILE A 268 16.69 -14.80 -3.03
C ILE A 268 15.33 -14.91 -3.67
N THR A 269 15.12 -15.95 -4.48
CA THR A 269 13.85 -16.23 -5.14
C THR A 269 13.57 -17.74 -5.19
N LEU A 270 12.39 -18.12 -5.67
CA LEU A 270 12.10 -19.52 -5.98
C LEU A 270 12.37 -19.83 -7.44
N ARG A 271 12.76 -21.06 -7.73
CA ARG A 271 12.76 -21.62 -9.07
C ARG A 271 11.48 -22.38 -9.32
N ARG A 272 10.86 -22.17 -10.47
CA ARG A 272 9.65 -22.91 -10.86
C ARG A 272 9.97 -24.39 -10.97
N ARG A 273 9.12 -25.23 -10.41
CA ARG A 273 9.19 -26.68 -10.51
C ARG A 273 8.88 -27.11 -11.95
N SER A 274 9.75 -27.91 -12.54
CA SER A 274 9.50 -28.64 -13.80
C SER A 274 9.51 -30.13 -13.51
N ALA A 275 8.91 -30.92 -14.40
CA ALA A 275 8.91 -32.38 -14.26
C ALA A 275 10.35 -32.95 -14.19
N SER A 276 11.27 -32.39 -14.97
CA SER A 276 12.68 -32.78 -14.93
C SER A 276 13.37 -32.47 -13.60
N LEU A 277 13.10 -31.31 -12.99
CA LEU A 277 13.64 -30.97 -11.68
C LEU A 277 13.05 -31.83 -10.56
N LEU A 278 11.78 -32.19 -10.65
CA LEU A 278 11.17 -33.09 -9.67
C LEU A 278 11.77 -34.50 -9.77
N ALA A 279 11.97 -35.03 -10.99
CA ALA A 279 12.62 -36.31 -11.21
C ALA A 279 14.09 -36.30 -10.73
N GLU A 280 14.82 -35.19 -10.93
CA GLU A 280 16.16 -34.99 -10.39
C GLU A 280 16.18 -35.08 -8.87
N ILE A 281 15.23 -34.40 -8.19
CA ILE A 281 15.09 -34.40 -6.73
C ILE A 281 14.75 -35.80 -6.21
N GLU A 282 13.84 -36.50 -6.87
CA GLU A 282 13.47 -37.91 -6.51
C GLU A 282 14.59 -38.86 -6.69
N GLY A 283 15.49 -38.66 -7.67
CA GLY A 283 16.67 -39.48 -7.93
C GLY A 283 17.85 -39.26 -6.95
N LEU A 284 17.80 -38.26 -6.08
CA LEU A 284 18.89 -37.98 -5.15
C LEU A 284 18.97 -39.03 -4.05
N ALA A 285 20.17 -39.54 -3.82
CA ALA A 285 20.43 -40.50 -2.74
C ALA A 285 20.09 -39.91 -1.37
N PRO A 286 19.50 -40.66 -0.42
CA PRO A 286 19.20 -40.15 0.92
C PRO A 286 20.40 -39.54 1.65
N SER A 287 21.62 -40.00 1.38
CA SER A 287 22.87 -39.48 1.95
C SER A 287 23.28 -38.10 1.43
N ALA A 288 22.70 -37.63 0.29
CA ALA A 288 22.97 -36.31 -0.26
C ALA A 288 22.27 -35.18 0.55
N TRP A 289 21.24 -35.53 1.30
CA TRP A 289 20.45 -34.60 2.06
C TRP A 289 21.05 -34.31 3.45
N ARG A 290 21.08 -33.03 3.80
CA ARG A 290 21.50 -32.58 5.14
C ARG A 290 20.34 -31.93 5.87
N ARG A 291 20.18 -32.21 7.17
CA ARG A 291 19.21 -31.48 8.01
C ARG A 291 19.78 -30.14 8.43
N VAL A 292 18.98 -29.09 8.28
CA VAL A 292 19.35 -27.73 8.60
C VAL A 292 18.39 -27.21 9.65
N SER A 293 18.88 -26.64 10.75
CA SER A 293 18.03 -26.00 11.77
C SER A 293 17.76 -24.55 11.40
N LEU A 294 16.47 -24.20 11.36
CA LEU A 294 16.01 -22.84 11.03
C LEU A 294 15.67 -22.07 12.31
N ASP A 295 16.16 -20.83 12.38
CA ASP A 295 15.79 -19.90 13.44
C ASP A 295 14.52 -19.10 13.03
N VAL A 296 13.38 -19.77 13.14
CA VAL A 296 12.04 -19.17 12.88
C VAL A 296 11.10 -19.54 14.03
N PRO A 297 10.93 -18.69 15.04
CA PRO A 297 10.23 -19.04 16.28
C PRO A 297 8.82 -19.60 16.08
N ALA A 298 8.02 -19.03 15.20
CA ALA A 298 6.61 -19.38 14.97
C ALA A 298 6.40 -20.55 13.99
N ARG A 299 7.46 -21.17 13.44
CA ARG A 299 7.31 -22.21 12.41
C ARG A 299 7.27 -23.60 13.03
N LYS A 300 6.31 -24.43 12.56
CA LYS A 300 6.17 -25.83 12.99
C LYS A 300 7.32 -26.71 12.48
N TYR A 301 7.76 -26.50 11.24
CA TYR A 301 8.78 -27.32 10.56
C TYR A 301 10.12 -26.57 10.56
N LYS A 302 10.98 -26.85 11.54
CA LYS A 302 12.24 -26.12 11.79
C LYS A 302 13.50 -26.83 11.31
N THR A 303 13.38 -28.10 10.90
CA THR A 303 14.54 -28.94 10.52
C THR A 303 14.36 -29.57 9.14
N PRO A 304 14.22 -28.78 8.05
CA PRO A 304 14.10 -29.32 6.72
C PRO A 304 15.35 -30.06 6.27
N ARG A 305 15.17 -30.97 5.30
CA ARG A 305 16.27 -31.56 4.55
C ARG A 305 16.63 -30.66 3.38
N VAL A 306 17.90 -30.41 3.18
CA VAL A 306 18.42 -29.51 2.15
C VAL A 306 19.49 -30.21 1.35
N PHE A 307 19.43 -30.11 0.03
CA PHE A 307 20.49 -30.42 -0.91
C PHE A 307 20.83 -29.15 -1.70
N GLU A 308 22.11 -28.89 -1.89
CA GLU A 308 22.58 -27.70 -2.60
C GLU A 308 23.50 -28.09 -3.75
N GLN A 309 23.31 -27.39 -4.88
CA GLN A 309 24.16 -27.50 -6.05
C GLN A 309 24.27 -26.17 -6.80
N PRO A 310 25.36 -25.93 -7.55
CA PRO A 310 25.41 -24.84 -8.52
C PRO A 310 24.52 -25.15 -9.73
N VAL A 311 23.95 -24.10 -10.32
CA VAL A 311 23.17 -24.21 -11.57
C VAL A 311 23.53 -23.06 -12.50
N ALA A 312 23.82 -23.39 -13.75
CA ALA A 312 24.05 -22.39 -14.80
C ALA A 312 22.73 -22.02 -15.47
N LEU A 313 22.35 -20.73 -15.43
CA LEU A 313 21.12 -20.23 -16.04
C LEU A 313 21.39 -18.86 -16.69
N ALA A 314 21.02 -18.72 -17.95
CA ALA A 314 21.19 -17.47 -18.72
C ALA A 314 22.61 -16.87 -18.67
N GLY A 315 23.64 -17.74 -18.70
CA GLY A 315 25.04 -17.32 -18.70
C GLY A 315 25.64 -16.97 -17.32
N ALA A 316 24.86 -17.09 -16.25
CA ALA A 316 25.34 -16.88 -14.88
C ALA A 316 25.20 -18.19 -14.06
N THR A 317 26.02 -18.32 -13.02
CA THR A 317 25.98 -19.48 -12.11
C THR A 317 25.40 -19.06 -10.77
N PHE A 318 24.34 -19.76 -10.37
CA PHE A 318 23.63 -19.52 -9.12
C PHE A 318 23.71 -20.71 -8.16
N ARG A 319 23.46 -20.47 -6.89
CA ARG A 319 23.24 -21.52 -5.90
C ARG A 319 21.77 -21.94 -5.93
N GLN A 320 21.52 -23.22 -6.04
CA GLN A 320 20.18 -23.80 -5.99
C GLN A 320 20.05 -24.74 -4.79
N LEU A 321 19.04 -24.50 -3.96
CA LEU A 321 18.75 -25.33 -2.80
C LEU A 321 17.42 -26.06 -3.03
N PHE A 322 17.46 -27.40 -3.00
CA PHE A 322 16.27 -28.23 -2.89
C PHE A 322 15.94 -28.43 -1.43
N ILE A 323 14.71 -28.17 -1.04
CA ILE A 323 14.28 -28.14 0.35
C ILE A 323 13.04 -29.00 0.51
N LEU A 324 13.11 -30.01 1.38
CA LEU A 324 12.01 -30.89 1.75
C LEU A 324 11.62 -30.69 3.22
N ASP A 325 10.49 -31.24 3.60
CA ASP A 325 10.00 -31.25 4.99
C ASP A 325 9.64 -29.84 5.54
N LEU A 326 9.16 -28.95 4.66
CA LEU A 326 8.65 -27.61 5.05
C LEU A 326 7.15 -27.60 5.38
N GLY A 327 6.50 -28.77 5.44
CA GLY A 327 5.08 -28.89 5.76
C GLY A 327 4.15 -28.97 4.54
N HIS A 328 4.70 -29.11 3.36
CA HIS A 328 3.98 -29.43 2.13
C HIS A 328 4.69 -30.58 1.39
N GLU A 329 3.95 -31.31 0.57
CA GLU A 329 4.46 -32.51 -0.12
C GLU A 329 5.51 -32.17 -1.17
N GLN A 330 5.37 -31.07 -1.84
CA GLN A 330 6.22 -30.70 -2.96
C GLN A 330 7.50 -29.98 -2.49
N PRO A 331 8.66 -30.27 -3.08
CA PRO A 331 9.91 -29.61 -2.73
C PRO A 331 9.85 -28.10 -3.02
N THR A 332 10.47 -27.31 -2.16
CA THR A 332 10.77 -25.90 -2.45
C THR A 332 12.14 -25.82 -3.11
N ILE A 333 12.23 -25.08 -4.20
CA ILE A 333 13.48 -24.87 -4.93
C ILE A 333 13.86 -23.40 -4.80
N LEU A 334 14.82 -23.11 -3.93
CA LEU A 334 15.34 -21.76 -3.72
C LEU A 334 16.50 -21.48 -4.65
N LEU A 335 16.59 -20.30 -5.19
CA LEU A 335 17.63 -19.81 -6.09
C LEU A 335 18.20 -18.49 -5.56
N THR A 336 19.54 -18.39 -5.53
CA THR A 336 20.23 -17.19 -5.07
C THR A 336 21.60 -17.05 -5.74
N ASN A 337 22.10 -15.83 -5.80
CA ASN A 337 23.48 -15.51 -6.17
C ASN A 337 24.38 -15.25 -4.96
N ASP A 338 23.84 -15.32 -3.73
CA ASP A 338 24.64 -15.15 -2.52
C ASP A 338 25.50 -16.40 -2.25
N GLN A 339 26.81 -16.27 -2.47
CA GLN A 339 27.77 -17.38 -2.32
C GLN A 339 28.24 -17.58 -0.87
N HIS A 340 27.96 -16.64 0.03
CA HIS A 340 28.57 -16.62 1.37
C HIS A 340 27.60 -16.97 2.50
N THR A 341 26.33 -16.64 2.33
CA THR A 341 25.33 -16.89 3.39
C THR A 341 25.01 -18.37 3.52
N THR A 342 24.90 -18.86 4.76
CA THR A 342 24.58 -20.27 5.04
C THR A 342 23.17 -20.65 4.60
N GLN A 343 22.94 -21.93 4.29
CA GLN A 343 21.64 -22.47 3.88
C GLN A 343 20.53 -22.10 4.88
N ALA A 344 20.80 -22.24 6.19
CA ALA A 344 19.86 -21.90 7.24
C ALA A 344 19.42 -20.42 7.17
N LYS A 345 20.37 -19.50 7.02
CA LYS A 345 20.10 -18.06 6.92
C LYS A 345 19.34 -17.70 5.63
N LEU A 346 19.70 -18.31 4.49
CA LEU A 346 18.99 -18.10 3.22
C LEU A 346 17.53 -18.54 3.31
N ILE A 347 17.28 -19.74 3.85
CA ILE A 347 15.92 -20.28 4.00
C ILE A 347 15.12 -19.45 5.01
N THR A 348 15.74 -19.08 6.14
CA THR A 348 15.11 -18.20 7.14
C THR A 348 14.76 -16.86 6.54
N ARG A 349 15.68 -16.24 5.78
CA ARG A 349 15.44 -14.94 5.13
C ARG A 349 14.31 -15.03 4.08
N TYR A 350 14.26 -16.11 3.30
CA TYR A 350 13.14 -16.33 2.39
C TYR A 350 11.83 -16.55 3.14
N ALA A 351 11.84 -17.30 4.23
CA ALA A 351 10.65 -17.49 5.07
C ALA A 351 10.13 -16.17 5.67
N GLN A 352 11.03 -15.24 5.99
CA GLN A 352 10.67 -13.88 6.45
C GLN A 352 9.99 -13.04 5.36
N ARG A 353 10.01 -13.45 4.07
CA ARG A 353 9.17 -12.83 3.04
C ARG A 353 7.67 -12.83 3.41
N MET A 354 7.22 -13.75 4.26
CA MET A 354 5.87 -13.68 4.82
C MET A 354 5.56 -12.36 5.54
N LEU A 355 6.57 -11.56 5.88
CA LEU A 355 6.35 -10.22 6.45
C LEU A 355 5.69 -9.27 5.45
N ILE A 356 6.01 -9.39 4.14
CA ILE A 356 5.30 -8.61 3.12
C ILE A 356 3.87 -9.11 2.94
N GLU A 357 3.61 -10.41 3.06
CA GLU A 357 2.26 -10.98 2.98
C GLU A 357 1.39 -10.47 4.14
N ASN A 358 1.96 -10.34 5.35
CA ASN A 358 1.29 -9.72 6.48
C ASN A 358 1.03 -8.23 6.26
N ALA A 359 2.00 -7.50 5.71
CA ALA A 359 1.84 -6.09 5.36
C ALA A 359 0.83 -5.90 4.23
N LEU A 360 0.80 -6.77 3.21
CA LEU A 360 -0.22 -6.80 2.17
C LEU A 360 -1.61 -7.11 2.75
N SER A 361 -1.70 -8.06 3.70
CA SER A 361 -2.95 -8.33 4.41
C SER A 361 -3.47 -7.10 5.17
N ASP A 362 -2.58 -6.35 5.81
CA ASP A 362 -2.94 -5.09 6.48
C ASP A 362 -3.30 -4.01 5.45
N ALA A 363 -2.58 -3.93 4.33
CA ALA A 363 -2.89 -3.04 3.22
C ALA A 363 -4.29 -3.29 2.64
N VAL A 364 -4.66 -4.55 2.45
CA VAL A 364 -5.99 -4.94 1.95
C VAL A 364 -7.08 -4.69 3.00
N ARG A 365 -6.87 -5.16 4.24
CA ARG A 365 -7.93 -5.16 5.26
C ARG A 365 -8.11 -3.83 5.95
N PHE A 366 -7.04 -3.09 6.16
CA PHE A 366 -7.06 -1.83 6.90
C PHE A 366 -6.97 -0.61 6.00
N PHE A 367 -6.01 -0.58 5.05
CA PHE A 367 -5.89 0.53 4.10
C PHE A 367 -6.78 0.38 2.87
N HIS A 368 -7.57 -0.69 2.80
CA HIS A 368 -8.53 -0.98 1.73
C HIS A 368 -7.92 -0.89 0.33
N MET A 369 -6.76 -1.52 0.16
CA MET A 369 -6.04 -1.52 -1.11
C MET A 369 -6.87 -2.08 -2.27
N ASP A 370 -7.74 -3.07 -2.00
CA ASP A 370 -8.63 -3.70 -2.99
C ASP A 370 -9.92 -2.93 -3.25
N ALA A 371 -10.24 -1.94 -2.43
CA ALA A 371 -11.41 -1.10 -2.61
C ALA A 371 -11.08 0.08 -3.51
N LEU A 372 -11.07 -0.13 -4.83
CA LEU A 372 -10.84 0.93 -5.80
C LEU A 372 -11.85 2.05 -5.64
N SER A 373 -11.35 3.23 -5.41
CA SER A 373 -12.14 4.44 -5.29
C SER A 373 -12.62 5.00 -6.64
N SER A 374 -12.28 4.36 -7.75
CA SER A 374 -12.54 4.86 -9.09
C SER A 374 -12.57 3.78 -10.16
N ALA A 375 -13.36 4.03 -11.19
CA ALA A 375 -13.41 3.27 -12.44
C ALA A 375 -12.23 3.57 -13.40
N VAL A 376 -11.21 4.30 -12.98
CA VAL A 376 -10.06 4.69 -13.82
C VAL A 376 -8.78 4.16 -13.20
N GLY A 377 -8.02 3.35 -13.95
CA GLY A 377 -6.79 2.69 -13.48
C GLY A 377 -5.72 3.66 -12.96
N LEU A 378 -5.55 4.83 -13.59
CA LEU A 378 -4.61 5.88 -13.16
C LEU A 378 -4.79 6.34 -11.70
N LYS A 379 -6.00 6.19 -11.15
CA LYS A 379 -6.29 6.59 -9.77
C LYS A 379 -5.74 5.61 -8.73
N VAL A 380 -5.45 4.39 -9.14
CA VAL A 380 -4.89 3.35 -8.26
C VAL A 380 -3.45 3.67 -7.89
N ASP A 381 -2.67 4.20 -8.82
CA ASP A 381 -1.26 4.52 -8.58
C ASP A 381 -1.07 5.55 -7.46
N PHE A 382 -1.87 6.62 -7.47
CA PHE A 382 -1.85 7.60 -6.38
C PHE A 382 -2.33 7.01 -5.05
N ASP A 383 -3.38 6.18 -5.07
CA ASP A 383 -3.87 5.51 -3.86
C ASP A 383 -2.82 4.55 -3.27
N MET A 384 -1.98 3.91 -4.12
CA MET A 384 -0.84 3.11 -3.66
C MET A 384 0.24 3.97 -3.01
N ALA A 385 0.58 5.12 -3.58
CA ALA A 385 1.53 6.04 -2.95
C ALA A 385 1.02 6.56 -1.59
N LEU A 386 -0.26 6.88 -1.48
CA LEU A 386 -0.88 7.24 -0.21
C LEU A 386 -0.81 6.10 0.81
N LEU A 387 -0.98 4.85 0.37
CA LEU A 387 -0.81 3.67 1.22
C LEU A 387 0.62 3.56 1.74
N VAL A 388 1.63 3.74 0.89
CA VAL A 388 3.05 3.76 1.31
C VAL A 388 3.28 4.80 2.40
N ILE A 389 2.79 6.03 2.20
CA ILE A 389 2.97 7.12 3.17
C ILE A 389 2.19 6.85 4.45
N ALA A 390 0.92 6.45 4.37
CA ALA A 390 0.08 6.19 5.52
C ALA A 390 0.61 5.01 6.36
N SER A 391 1.03 3.92 5.73
CA SER A 391 1.66 2.79 6.44
C SER A 391 2.97 3.20 7.11
N GLY A 392 3.76 4.06 6.45
CA GLY A 392 4.98 4.64 7.03
C GLY A 392 4.69 5.52 8.25
N LEU A 393 3.65 6.36 8.21
CA LEU A 393 3.20 7.16 9.35
C LEU A 393 2.77 6.28 10.53
N TYR A 394 2.02 5.20 10.29
CA TYR A 394 1.68 4.22 11.33
C TYR A 394 2.93 3.56 11.92
N ARG A 395 3.94 3.25 11.10
CA ARG A 395 5.22 2.69 11.59
C ARG A 395 5.99 3.70 12.45
N LEU A 396 6.02 4.97 12.07
CA LEU A 396 6.64 6.02 12.88
C LEU A 396 5.91 6.18 14.21
N LEU A 397 4.58 6.21 14.21
CA LEU A 397 3.77 6.25 15.42
C LEU A 397 4.01 5.02 16.31
N ALA A 398 3.99 3.81 15.70
CA ALA A 398 4.24 2.56 16.42
C ALA A 398 5.57 2.56 17.19
N ARG A 399 6.65 3.06 16.57
CA ARG A 399 7.98 3.14 17.19
C ARG A 399 8.04 4.09 18.38
N ARG A 400 7.14 5.07 18.44
CA ARG A 400 7.05 6.04 19.56
C ARG A 400 6.17 5.56 20.69
N MET A 401 5.21 4.70 20.39
CA MET A 401 4.25 4.21 21.40
C MET A 401 4.81 2.99 22.11
N ARG A 402 4.96 3.07 23.42
CA ARG A 402 5.45 1.96 24.25
C ARG A 402 4.55 0.74 24.09
N GLY A 403 5.13 -0.40 23.75
CA GLY A 403 4.40 -1.66 23.55
C GLY A 403 3.83 -1.86 22.14
N TYR A 404 3.94 -0.88 21.23
CA TYR A 404 3.40 -0.96 19.87
C TYR A 404 4.45 -1.09 18.76
N ALA A 405 5.74 -1.23 19.11
CA ALA A 405 6.83 -1.22 18.13
C ALA A 405 6.66 -2.23 16.98
N ASP A 406 6.02 -3.37 17.23
CA ASP A 406 5.74 -4.42 16.25
C ASP A 406 4.27 -4.48 15.81
N ALA A 407 3.42 -3.57 16.30
CA ALA A 407 2.00 -3.60 16.02
C ALA A 407 1.69 -3.28 14.56
N GLN A 408 0.65 -3.92 14.01
CA GLN A 408 0.07 -3.61 12.72
C GLN A 408 -0.80 -2.34 12.83
N ALA A 409 -0.97 -1.63 11.72
CA ALA A 409 -1.75 -0.39 11.66
C ALA A 409 -3.16 -0.55 12.23
N ARG A 410 -3.85 -1.66 11.92
CA ARG A 410 -5.19 -1.96 12.45
C ARG A 410 -5.27 -2.04 13.98
N HIS A 411 -4.20 -2.50 14.65
CA HIS A 411 -4.19 -2.57 16.12
C HIS A 411 -3.99 -1.18 16.72
N ILE A 412 -3.07 -0.39 16.15
CA ILE A 412 -2.86 1.00 16.55
C ILE A 412 -4.13 1.82 16.33
N PHE A 413 -4.80 1.60 15.20
CA PHE A 413 -6.08 2.25 14.90
C PHE A 413 -7.12 1.96 15.96
N ARG A 414 -7.38 0.69 16.22
CA ARG A 414 -8.38 0.26 17.21
C ARG A 414 -8.07 0.79 18.61
N ASP A 415 -6.81 0.78 19.01
CA ASP A 415 -6.42 1.04 20.39
C ASP A 415 -6.16 2.53 20.67
N LEU A 416 -5.84 3.33 19.64
CA LEU A 416 -5.39 4.72 19.80
C LEU A 416 -6.09 5.72 18.86
N ILE A 417 -6.38 5.33 17.62
CA ILE A 417 -6.82 6.27 16.59
C ILE A 417 -8.35 6.36 16.54
N ASP A 418 -9.06 5.23 16.56
CA ASP A 418 -10.54 5.19 16.57
C ASP A 418 -11.09 5.65 17.94
N THR A 419 -10.80 6.90 18.27
CA THR A 419 -11.13 7.50 19.55
C THR A 419 -11.71 8.88 19.33
N PRO A 420 -12.93 9.16 19.82
CA PRO A 420 -13.49 10.51 19.83
C PRO A 420 -12.71 11.39 20.82
N ALA A 421 -12.78 12.69 20.62
CA ALA A 421 -12.20 13.67 21.53
C ALA A 421 -13.00 14.96 21.56
N ASP A 422 -12.92 15.66 22.67
CA ASP A 422 -13.30 17.06 22.76
C ASP A 422 -12.03 17.90 22.51
N VAL A 423 -12.14 18.85 21.62
CA VAL A 423 -11.04 19.72 21.20
C VAL A 423 -11.35 21.13 21.66
N SER A 424 -10.42 21.70 22.41
CA SER A 424 -10.40 23.12 22.81
C SER A 424 -9.21 23.80 22.14
N ILE A 425 -9.44 24.91 21.46
CA ILE A 425 -8.43 25.67 20.71
C ILE A 425 -8.40 27.11 21.20
#